data_86641e9d1a077f4eea37b2665aa654ec
#
_entry.id   86641e9d1a077f4eea37b2665aa654ec
#
_cell.length_a   1.000
_cell.length_b   1.000
_cell.length_c   1.000
_cell.angle_alpha   90.00
_cell.angle_beta   90.00
_cell.angle_gamma   90.00
#
_symmetry.space_group_name_H-M   'P 1'
#
loop_
_entity.id
_entity.type
_entity.pdbx_description
1 polymer ?
#
loop_
_entity_poly.entity_id
_entity_poly.type
_entity_poly.pdbx_seq_one_letter_code
_entity_poly.pdbx_strand_id
1 'polypeptide(L)'
;MKKVAVILSGSGVYDGSELHEAVLALHAIEKAGATWHCFAPNIDQLHVINHLTGEEMDEPRNVLVEAARIARGNIEDVARLNVEDFDALLLPGGFGAAKNLTDFAVSGAECSINTHVAQACRAFANANKPAGYLCIAPVIIPMIYEHGVKGTIGNDDATAAAFHQMGGEHVECNVDEYVFDEKHNVLSTPAYMLAQNI
;
A
#
# COMPACT_ATOMS: atom_id res chain seq x y z
N MET A 1 17.40 16.94 -1.94
CA MET A 1 16.79 16.11 -0.88
C MET A 1 15.85 15.15 -1.59
N LYS A 2 15.89 13.86 -1.27
CA LYS A 2 14.99 12.88 -1.89
C LYS A 2 13.55 13.10 -1.43
N LYS A 3 12.59 12.86 -2.32
CA LYS A 3 11.17 13.04 -2.05
C LYS A 3 10.39 11.77 -2.35
N VAL A 4 9.62 11.30 -1.39
CA VAL A 4 8.85 10.05 -1.48
C VAL A 4 7.36 10.36 -1.63
N ALA A 5 6.71 9.79 -2.65
CA ALA A 5 5.26 9.77 -2.74
C ALA A 5 4.74 8.64 -1.85
N VAL A 6 3.75 8.91 -1.00
CA VAL A 6 3.14 7.91 -0.11
C VAL A 6 1.67 7.79 -0.45
N ILE A 7 1.22 6.63 -0.95
CA ILE A 7 -0.19 6.39 -1.25
C ILE A 7 -0.85 5.74 -0.05
N LEU A 8 -1.82 6.44 0.54
CA LEU A 8 -2.65 6.00 1.65
C LEU A 8 -4.00 5.50 1.15
N SER A 9 -4.66 4.66 1.96
CA SER A 9 -5.91 3.99 1.62
C SER A 9 -7.09 4.33 2.55
N GLY A 10 -7.00 5.45 3.27
CA GLY A 10 -7.89 5.84 4.37
C GLY A 10 -7.14 5.89 5.69
N SER A 11 -7.82 5.73 6.82
CA SER A 11 -7.24 5.81 8.18
C SER A 11 -7.90 4.81 9.12
N GLY A 12 -7.22 3.69 9.39
CA GLY A 12 -7.68 2.60 10.26
C GLY A 12 -7.38 1.23 9.66
N VAL A 13 -6.91 0.28 10.47
CA VAL A 13 -6.43 -1.02 9.98
C VAL A 13 -7.50 -1.82 9.24
N TYR A 14 -8.79 -1.77 9.66
CA TYR A 14 -9.85 -2.60 9.11
C TYR A 14 -10.47 -2.06 7.81
N ASP A 15 -10.32 -0.77 7.52
CA ASP A 15 -10.99 -0.11 6.39
C ASP A 15 -10.16 0.96 5.68
N GLY A 16 -8.91 1.18 6.14
CA GLY A 16 -7.99 2.19 5.62
C GLY A 16 -6.53 1.76 5.73
N SER A 17 -5.63 2.74 5.78
CA SER A 17 -4.22 2.49 6.09
C SER A 17 -4.05 2.13 7.56
N GLU A 18 -3.18 1.16 7.84
CA GLU A 18 -2.75 0.86 9.20
C GLU A 18 -1.98 2.07 9.75
N LEU A 19 -2.42 2.56 10.93
CA LEU A 19 -1.95 3.85 11.47
C LEU A 19 -0.47 3.82 11.86
N HIS A 20 -0.02 2.75 12.52
CA HIS A 20 1.36 2.63 12.97
C HIS A 20 2.30 2.49 11.78
N GLU A 21 1.96 1.64 10.80
CA GLU A 21 2.74 1.50 9.58
C GLU A 21 2.87 2.84 8.84
N ALA A 22 1.76 3.53 8.64
CA ALA A 22 1.76 4.80 7.93
C ALA A 22 2.61 5.86 8.66
N VAL A 23 2.37 6.06 9.96
CA VAL A 23 3.07 7.08 10.75
C VAL A 23 4.55 6.76 10.90
N LEU A 24 4.89 5.50 11.19
CA LEU A 24 6.29 5.08 11.33
C LEU A 24 7.04 5.16 10.00
N ALA A 25 6.37 4.86 8.87
CA ALA A 25 6.96 5.02 7.54
C ALA A 25 7.26 6.50 7.23
N LEU A 26 6.31 7.42 7.49
CA LEU A 26 6.55 8.86 7.32
C LEU A 26 7.71 9.34 8.20
N HIS A 27 7.74 8.90 9.46
CA HIS A 27 8.84 9.22 10.38
C HIS A 27 10.19 8.66 9.90
N ALA A 28 10.22 7.42 9.40
CA ALA A 28 11.43 6.79 8.89
C ALA A 28 11.98 7.53 7.66
N ILE A 29 11.11 7.99 6.75
CA ILE A 29 11.49 8.81 5.60
C ILE A 29 12.18 10.10 6.05
N GLU A 30 11.60 10.82 7.02
CA GLU A 30 12.19 12.05 7.56
C GLU A 30 13.51 11.77 8.28
N LYS A 31 13.58 10.72 9.09
CA LYS A 31 14.79 10.29 9.79
C LYS A 31 15.92 9.93 8.82
N ALA A 32 15.59 9.42 7.63
CA ALA A 32 16.54 9.14 6.55
C ALA A 32 16.99 10.41 5.79
N GLY A 33 16.50 11.60 6.16
CA GLY A 33 16.83 12.86 5.51
C GLY A 33 16.11 13.10 4.19
N ALA A 34 15.02 12.38 3.94
CA ALA A 34 14.12 12.59 2.81
C ALA A 34 12.86 13.36 3.23
N THR A 35 12.08 13.80 2.26
CA THR A 35 10.75 14.39 2.46
C THR A 35 9.69 13.47 1.87
N TRP A 36 8.45 13.66 2.29
CA TRP A 36 7.32 12.90 1.77
C TRP A 36 6.18 13.82 1.38
N HIS A 37 5.31 13.31 0.51
CA HIS A 37 4.00 13.88 0.24
C HIS A 37 2.99 12.73 0.10
N CYS A 38 1.84 12.86 0.77
CA CYS A 38 0.82 11.84 0.76
C CYS A 38 -0.17 12.04 -0.38
N PHE A 39 -0.70 10.91 -0.86
CA PHE A 39 -1.76 10.82 -1.85
C PHE A 39 -2.78 9.77 -1.41
N ALA A 40 -4.03 9.91 -1.85
CA ALA A 40 -5.04 8.87 -1.70
C ALA A 40 -6.09 9.02 -2.80
N PRO A 41 -6.79 7.95 -3.19
CA PRO A 41 -7.89 8.07 -4.15
C PRO A 41 -9.07 8.83 -3.54
N ASN A 42 -9.67 9.72 -4.32
CA ASN A 42 -10.86 10.48 -3.92
C ASN A 42 -12.12 9.67 -4.27
N ILE A 43 -12.37 8.62 -3.50
CA ILE A 43 -13.50 7.69 -3.65
C ILE A 43 -14.09 7.37 -2.27
N ASP A 44 -15.29 6.82 -2.25
CA ASP A 44 -15.87 6.27 -1.03
C ASP A 44 -15.14 4.98 -0.63
N GLN A 45 -15.00 4.75 0.69
CA GLN A 45 -14.49 3.49 1.23
C GLN A 45 -15.46 2.35 0.87
N LEU A 46 -14.93 1.17 0.58
CA LEU A 46 -15.72 -0.03 0.37
C LEU A 46 -16.54 -0.40 1.62
N HIS A 47 -15.89 -0.33 2.78
CA HIS A 47 -16.50 -0.56 4.09
C HIS A 47 -16.11 0.56 5.05
N VAL A 48 -16.95 0.84 6.01
CA VAL A 48 -16.65 1.67 7.18
C VAL A 48 -16.78 0.79 8.41
N ILE A 49 -15.69 0.55 9.12
CA ILE A 49 -15.65 -0.42 10.21
C ILE A 49 -15.50 0.29 11.57
N ASN A 50 -16.35 -0.07 12.51
CA ASN A 50 -16.15 0.31 13.91
C ASN A 50 -14.97 -0.49 14.48
N HIS A 51 -13.84 0.17 14.67
CA HIS A 51 -12.61 -0.49 15.13
C HIS A 51 -12.67 -1.03 16.57
N LEU A 52 -13.70 -0.65 17.35
CA LEU A 52 -13.93 -1.22 18.68
C LEU A 52 -14.66 -2.58 18.62
N THR A 53 -15.63 -2.71 17.70
CA THR A 53 -16.48 -3.92 17.62
C THR A 53 -16.10 -4.83 16.45
N GLY A 54 -15.43 -4.31 15.43
CA GLY A 54 -15.16 -4.98 14.16
C GLY A 54 -16.36 -5.02 13.20
N GLU A 55 -17.48 -4.39 13.57
CA GLU A 55 -18.71 -4.40 12.78
C GLU A 55 -18.74 -3.26 11.76
N GLU A 56 -19.39 -3.51 10.65
CA GLU A 56 -19.63 -2.49 9.64
C GLU A 56 -20.64 -1.43 10.14
N MET A 57 -20.35 -0.17 9.84
CA MET A 57 -21.17 0.99 10.18
C MET A 57 -21.92 1.45 8.92
N ASP A 58 -23.21 1.78 9.08
CA ASP A 58 -24.07 2.31 8.00
C ASP A 58 -23.83 3.83 7.84
N GLU A 59 -22.62 4.18 7.39
CA GLU A 59 -22.24 5.55 7.05
C GLU A 59 -21.22 5.56 5.90
N PRO A 60 -21.24 6.54 5.01
CA PRO A 60 -20.19 6.70 4.01
C PRO A 60 -18.98 7.43 4.59
N ARG A 61 -17.77 7.05 4.16
CA ARG A 61 -16.52 7.81 4.39
C ARG A 61 -15.71 7.83 3.11
N ASN A 62 -15.05 8.96 2.87
CA ASN A 62 -14.20 9.15 1.70
C ASN A 62 -12.74 8.83 2.05
N VAL A 63 -12.09 8.01 1.22
CA VAL A 63 -10.71 7.53 1.44
C VAL A 63 -9.71 8.69 1.58
N LEU A 64 -9.78 9.70 0.72
CA LEU A 64 -8.87 10.86 0.77
C LEU A 64 -9.10 11.69 2.04
N VAL A 65 -10.35 11.90 2.42
CA VAL A 65 -10.71 12.66 3.63
C VAL A 65 -10.21 11.97 4.89
N GLU A 66 -10.40 10.64 4.97
CA GLU A 66 -9.90 9.87 6.11
C GLU A 66 -8.35 9.80 6.14
N ALA A 67 -7.72 9.56 4.98
CA ALA A 67 -6.25 9.56 4.87
C ALA A 67 -5.62 10.91 5.25
N ALA A 68 -6.31 12.02 5.04
CA ALA A 68 -5.86 13.36 5.43
C ALA A 68 -5.62 13.50 6.94
N ARG A 69 -6.23 12.66 7.78
CA ARG A 69 -6.00 12.62 9.24
C ARG A 69 -4.56 12.22 9.56
N ILE A 70 -4.03 11.21 8.84
CA ILE A 70 -2.64 10.74 8.98
C ILE A 70 -1.67 11.82 8.51
N ALA A 71 -1.93 12.41 7.35
CA ALA A 71 -1.09 13.42 6.71
C ALA A 71 -1.27 14.84 7.29
N ARG A 72 -2.13 15.02 8.28
CA ARG A 72 -2.47 16.33 8.88
C ARG A 72 -2.91 17.36 7.82
N GLY A 73 -3.68 16.91 6.82
CA GLY A 73 -4.15 17.72 5.72
C GLY A 73 -3.16 17.93 4.57
N ASN A 74 -1.91 17.50 4.69
CA ASN A 74 -0.90 17.59 3.62
C ASN A 74 -0.99 16.39 2.68
N ILE A 75 -2.05 16.33 1.89
CA ILE A 75 -2.37 15.20 1.01
C ILE A 75 -3.13 15.69 -0.22
N GLU A 76 -2.96 15.01 -1.34
CA GLU A 76 -3.67 15.26 -2.59
C GLU A 76 -4.34 14.00 -3.14
N ASP A 77 -5.29 14.21 -4.07
CA ASP A 77 -5.86 13.10 -4.85
C ASP A 77 -4.75 12.43 -5.68
N VAL A 78 -4.68 11.10 -5.61
CA VAL A 78 -3.70 10.30 -6.35
C VAL A 78 -3.76 10.53 -7.87
N ALA A 79 -4.91 10.97 -8.39
CA ALA A 79 -5.06 11.37 -9.79
C ALA A 79 -4.14 12.53 -10.20
N ARG A 80 -3.62 13.30 -9.23
CA ARG A 80 -2.69 14.42 -9.45
C ARG A 80 -1.22 14.05 -9.27
N LEU A 81 -0.93 12.81 -8.87
CA LEU A 81 0.45 12.37 -8.65
C LEU A 81 1.22 12.39 -9.97
N ASN A 82 2.27 13.20 -10.01
CA ASN A 82 3.22 13.25 -11.11
C ASN A 82 4.54 12.59 -10.67
N VAL A 83 4.91 11.48 -11.30
CA VAL A 83 6.11 10.70 -10.98
C VAL A 83 7.40 11.53 -11.07
N GLU A 84 7.45 12.54 -11.92
CA GLU A 84 8.65 13.39 -12.11
C GLU A 84 8.99 14.20 -10.85
N ASP A 85 8.03 14.45 -9.97
CA ASP A 85 8.21 15.23 -8.75
C ASP A 85 8.76 14.41 -7.58
N PHE A 86 8.94 13.10 -7.75
CA PHE A 86 9.30 12.17 -6.68
C PHE A 86 10.45 11.23 -7.08
N ASP A 87 11.22 10.82 -6.09
CA ASP A 87 12.33 9.86 -6.24
C ASP A 87 11.93 8.42 -5.93
N ALA A 88 10.89 8.21 -5.14
CA ALA A 88 10.40 6.90 -4.72
C ALA A 88 8.91 6.90 -4.42
N LEU A 89 8.33 5.72 -4.37
CA LEU A 89 6.93 5.45 -3.99
C LEU A 89 6.89 4.57 -2.74
N LEU A 90 5.90 4.78 -1.86
CA LEU A 90 5.63 3.91 -0.73
C LEU A 90 4.12 3.70 -0.53
N LEU A 91 3.72 2.46 -0.28
CA LEU A 91 2.34 2.09 0.07
C LEU A 91 2.36 1.35 1.42
N PRO A 92 1.94 2.01 2.53
CA PRO A 92 1.65 1.32 3.78
C PRO A 92 0.48 0.35 3.62
N GLY A 93 0.40 -0.63 4.52
CA GLY A 93 -0.70 -1.59 4.51
C GLY A 93 -1.96 -1.11 5.25
N GLY A 94 -2.62 -2.05 5.88
CA GLY A 94 -3.99 -1.95 6.35
C GLY A 94 -4.98 -2.47 5.31
N PHE A 95 -6.15 -2.93 5.77
CA PHE A 95 -7.13 -3.52 4.85
C PHE A 95 -7.66 -2.56 3.77
N GLY A 96 -7.48 -1.25 3.93
CA GLY A 96 -7.77 -0.28 2.88
C GLY A 96 -6.95 -0.50 1.60
N ALA A 97 -5.73 -1.03 1.69
CA ALA A 97 -4.97 -1.39 0.50
C ALA A 97 -5.66 -2.50 -0.31
N ALA A 98 -6.29 -3.47 0.38
CA ALA A 98 -7.02 -4.57 -0.24
C ALA A 98 -8.51 -4.27 -0.50
N LYS A 99 -9.04 -3.13 -0.02
CA LYS A 99 -10.47 -2.75 -0.14
C LYS A 99 -10.69 -1.49 -0.98
N ASN A 100 -9.77 -0.52 -0.92
CA ASN A 100 -9.92 0.81 -1.51
C ASN A 100 -8.90 1.08 -2.63
N LEU A 101 -7.64 0.60 -2.49
CA LEU A 101 -6.66 0.68 -3.58
C LEU A 101 -6.86 -0.43 -4.60
N THR A 102 -7.35 -1.57 -4.13
CA THR A 102 -7.80 -2.72 -4.92
C THR A 102 -9.14 -3.21 -4.38
N ASP A 103 -9.76 -4.17 -5.05
CA ASP A 103 -10.87 -4.97 -4.53
C ASP A 103 -10.43 -6.39 -4.11
N PHE A 104 -9.14 -6.58 -3.82
CA PHE A 104 -8.54 -7.87 -3.46
C PHE A 104 -9.27 -8.59 -2.31
N ALA A 105 -9.70 -7.84 -1.29
CA ALA A 105 -10.42 -8.41 -0.14
C ALA A 105 -11.75 -9.10 -0.53
N VAL A 106 -12.31 -8.78 -1.69
CA VAL A 106 -13.56 -9.35 -2.21
C VAL A 106 -13.30 -10.31 -3.37
N SER A 107 -12.41 -9.94 -4.27
CA SER A 107 -12.18 -10.64 -5.55
C SER A 107 -10.94 -11.54 -5.55
N GLY A 108 -10.13 -11.54 -4.48
CA GLY A 108 -8.92 -12.35 -4.39
C GLY A 108 -7.98 -12.10 -5.57
N ALA A 109 -7.49 -13.16 -6.19
CA ALA A 109 -6.56 -13.08 -7.32
C ALA A 109 -7.17 -12.51 -8.62
N GLU A 110 -8.51 -12.43 -8.72
CA GLU A 110 -9.21 -11.82 -9.86
C GLU A 110 -9.44 -10.31 -9.65
N CYS A 111 -8.78 -9.72 -8.67
CA CYS A 111 -8.97 -8.32 -8.29
C CYS A 111 -8.52 -7.33 -9.37
N SER A 112 -9.03 -6.12 -9.23
CA SER A 112 -8.61 -4.94 -10.00
C SER A 112 -7.99 -3.88 -9.07
N ILE A 113 -7.16 -3.00 -9.63
CA ILE A 113 -6.61 -1.85 -8.93
C ILE A 113 -7.39 -0.60 -9.31
N ASN A 114 -7.63 0.31 -8.36
CA ASN A 114 -8.12 1.64 -8.66
C ASN A 114 -7.29 2.26 -9.79
N THR A 115 -7.95 2.81 -10.80
CA THR A 115 -7.32 3.27 -12.04
C THR A 115 -6.18 4.26 -11.81
N HIS A 116 -6.36 5.24 -10.92
CA HIS A 116 -5.33 6.25 -10.67
C HIS A 116 -4.18 5.72 -9.82
N VAL A 117 -4.46 4.80 -8.88
CA VAL A 117 -3.42 4.07 -8.14
C VAL A 117 -2.58 3.22 -9.08
N ALA A 118 -3.22 2.47 -9.99
CA ALA A 118 -2.52 1.67 -10.99
C ALA A 118 -1.65 2.54 -11.91
N GLN A 119 -2.17 3.69 -12.36
CA GLN A 119 -1.42 4.63 -13.19
C GLN A 119 -0.18 5.15 -12.45
N ALA A 120 -0.33 5.57 -11.20
CA ALA A 120 0.76 6.03 -10.36
C ALA A 120 1.83 4.94 -10.19
N CYS A 121 1.44 3.73 -9.72
CA CYS A 121 2.38 2.63 -9.51
C CYS A 121 3.14 2.26 -10.80
N ARG A 122 2.42 2.16 -11.94
CA ARG A 122 3.05 1.88 -13.25
C ARG A 122 4.00 2.99 -13.71
N ALA A 123 3.69 4.25 -13.40
CA ALA A 123 4.58 5.35 -13.73
C ALA A 123 5.94 5.24 -13.01
N PHE A 124 5.93 4.87 -11.71
CA PHE A 124 7.18 4.61 -10.96
C PHE A 124 7.91 3.37 -11.49
N ALA A 125 7.21 2.27 -11.78
CA ALA A 125 7.79 1.08 -12.36
C ALA A 125 8.46 1.36 -13.71
N ASN A 126 7.77 2.05 -14.62
CA ASN A 126 8.28 2.42 -15.94
C ASN A 126 9.48 3.39 -15.87
N ALA A 127 9.51 4.25 -14.87
CA ALA A 127 10.63 5.16 -14.61
C ALA A 127 11.79 4.46 -13.85
N ASN A 128 11.66 3.18 -13.53
CA ASN A 128 12.58 2.40 -12.70
C ASN A 128 12.92 3.08 -11.37
N LYS A 129 11.96 3.82 -10.81
CA LYS A 129 12.09 4.45 -9.49
C LYS A 129 11.74 3.44 -8.40
N PRO A 130 12.45 3.43 -7.26
CA PRO A 130 12.18 2.48 -6.18
C PRO A 130 10.76 2.61 -5.65
N ALA A 131 10.13 1.46 -5.38
CA ALA A 131 8.82 1.40 -4.77
C ALA A 131 8.81 0.40 -3.60
N GLY A 132 8.18 0.78 -2.50
CA GLY A 132 8.02 -0.03 -1.29
C GLY A 132 6.56 -0.33 -0.99
N TYR A 133 6.28 -1.58 -0.61
CA TYR A 133 4.94 -2.05 -0.26
C TYR A 133 4.99 -2.81 1.07
N LEU A 134 4.10 -2.47 2.00
CA LEU A 134 4.10 -3.03 3.35
C LEU A 134 2.83 -3.85 3.62
N CYS A 135 2.94 -4.85 4.48
CA CYS A 135 1.84 -5.63 5.02
C CYS A 135 1.05 -6.37 3.92
N ILE A 136 -0.21 -5.96 3.66
CA ILE A 136 -1.05 -6.50 2.58
C ILE A 136 -0.88 -5.76 1.25
N ALA A 137 -0.31 -4.55 1.24
CA ALA A 137 -0.14 -3.75 0.02
C ALA A 137 0.68 -4.47 -1.08
N PRO A 138 1.61 -5.40 -0.80
CA PRO A 138 2.31 -6.15 -1.83
C PRO A 138 1.42 -6.95 -2.78
N VAL A 139 0.16 -7.24 -2.46
CA VAL A 139 -0.78 -7.87 -3.42
C VAL A 139 -0.97 -7.05 -4.70
N ILE A 140 -0.60 -5.77 -4.68
CA ILE A 140 -0.61 -4.87 -5.83
C ILE A 140 0.54 -5.19 -6.81
N ILE A 141 1.69 -5.65 -6.31
CA ILE A 141 2.94 -5.83 -7.07
C ILE A 141 2.74 -6.68 -8.35
N PRO A 142 2.13 -7.88 -8.32
CA PRO A 142 2.00 -8.71 -9.52
C PRO A 142 1.17 -8.08 -10.65
N MET A 143 0.30 -7.12 -10.31
CA MET A 143 -0.55 -6.43 -11.29
C MET A 143 0.14 -5.21 -11.92
N ILE A 144 1.27 -4.77 -11.38
CA ILE A 144 2.02 -3.60 -11.83
C ILE A 144 3.27 -3.99 -12.61
N TYR A 145 4.00 -5.00 -12.13
CA TYR A 145 5.29 -5.42 -12.67
C TYR A 145 5.16 -6.64 -13.59
N GLU A 146 6.23 -6.99 -14.29
CA GLU A 146 6.26 -8.16 -15.17
C GLU A 146 6.07 -9.46 -14.39
N HIS A 147 5.60 -10.49 -15.08
CA HIS A 147 5.46 -11.84 -14.54
C HIS A 147 6.77 -12.35 -13.91
N GLY A 148 6.66 -12.92 -12.71
CA GLY A 148 7.79 -13.41 -11.92
C GLY A 148 8.43 -12.34 -11.03
N VAL A 149 7.81 -11.16 -10.87
CA VAL A 149 8.25 -10.16 -9.90
C VAL A 149 8.19 -10.75 -8.48
N LYS A 150 9.27 -10.53 -7.70
CA LYS A 150 9.37 -11.03 -6.33
C LYS A 150 8.74 -10.06 -5.32
N GLY A 151 8.08 -10.65 -4.32
CA GLY A 151 7.52 -9.89 -3.20
C GLY A 151 7.10 -10.78 -2.05
N THR A 152 6.78 -10.17 -0.92
CA THR A 152 6.32 -10.87 0.28
C THR A 152 5.11 -10.18 0.90
N ILE A 153 4.26 -10.99 1.50
CA ILE A 153 3.22 -10.59 2.47
C ILE A 153 3.45 -11.30 3.83
N GLY A 154 4.60 -11.92 4.01
CA GLY A 154 4.90 -12.74 5.17
C GLY A 154 4.73 -14.23 4.89
N ASN A 155 3.83 -14.91 5.60
CA ASN A 155 3.67 -16.36 5.56
C ASN A 155 2.20 -16.84 5.49
N ASP A 156 1.27 -15.99 5.11
CA ASP A 156 -0.13 -16.39 4.89
C ASP A 156 -0.26 -17.15 3.58
N ASP A 157 -0.52 -18.46 3.66
CA ASP A 157 -0.58 -19.37 2.52
C ASP A 157 -1.62 -18.96 1.47
N ALA A 158 -2.78 -18.47 1.89
CA ALA A 158 -3.85 -18.09 0.98
C ALA A 158 -3.50 -16.84 0.17
N THR A 159 -2.94 -15.84 0.82
CA THR A 159 -2.49 -14.61 0.17
C THR A 159 -1.27 -14.88 -0.72
N ALA A 160 -0.33 -15.73 -0.28
CA ALA A 160 0.81 -16.15 -1.09
C ALA A 160 0.37 -16.90 -2.36
N ALA A 161 -0.61 -17.79 -2.25
CA ALA A 161 -1.19 -18.49 -3.40
C ALA A 161 -1.85 -17.51 -4.40
N ALA A 162 -2.59 -16.52 -3.91
CA ALA A 162 -3.17 -15.48 -4.74
C ALA A 162 -2.09 -14.64 -5.44
N PHE A 163 -1.01 -14.28 -4.73
CA PHE A 163 0.14 -13.56 -5.29
C PHE A 163 0.77 -14.34 -6.46
N HIS A 164 0.94 -15.66 -6.32
CA HIS A 164 1.40 -16.54 -7.41
C HIS A 164 0.40 -16.60 -8.57
N GLN A 165 -0.90 -16.74 -8.29
CA GLN A 165 -1.94 -16.79 -9.31
C GLN A 165 -1.97 -15.51 -10.15
N MET A 166 -1.71 -14.35 -9.55
CA MET A 166 -1.58 -13.06 -10.24
C MET A 166 -0.27 -12.91 -11.03
N GLY A 167 0.64 -13.88 -10.97
CA GLY A 167 1.87 -13.91 -11.75
C GLY A 167 3.14 -13.45 -11.01
N GLY A 168 3.07 -13.18 -9.72
CA GLY A 168 4.23 -12.86 -8.89
C GLY A 168 4.94 -14.12 -8.37
N GLU A 169 6.14 -13.95 -7.85
CA GLU A 169 6.90 -14.95 -7.09
C GLU A 169 6.92 -14.53 -5.62
N HIS A 170 6.04 -15.15 -4.81
CA HIS A 170 6.03 -14.88 -3.37
C HIS A 170 7.25 -15.49 -2.69
N VAL A 171 7.91 -14.69 -1.86
CA VAL A 171 9.06 -15.11 -1.04
C VAL A 171 8.68 -14.94 0.43
N GLU A 172 8.65 -16.03 1.17
CA GLU A 172 8.43 -15.98 2.62
C GLU A 172 9.61 -15.29 3.31
N CYS A 173 9.32 -14.42 4.29
CA CYS A 173 10.35 -13.83 5.14
C CYS A 173 9.81 -13.54 6.55
N ASN A 174 10.72 -13.31 7.51
CA ASN A 174 10.38 -12.99 8.89
C ASN A 174 9.90 -11.54 9.05
N VAL A 175 9.35 -11.22 10.22
CA VAL A 175 8.77 -9.91 10.53
C VAL A 175 9.77 -8.74 10.42
N ASP A 176 11.04 -9.00 10.70
CA ASP A 176 12.15 -8.03 10.68
C ASP A 176 12.95 -8.03 9.36
N GLU A 177 12.46 -8.76 8.36
CA GLU A 177 13.08 -8.89 7.05
C GLU A 177 12.27 -8.18 5.96
N TYR A 178 12.84 -8.15 4.78
CA TYR A 178 12.21 -7.63 3.58
C TYR A 178 12.65 -8.43 2.35
N VAL A 179 11.85 -8.39 1.31
CA VAL A 179 12.20 -8.92 -0.02
C VAL A 179 12.44 -7.75 -0.96
N PHE A 180 13.60 -7.75 -1.61
CA PHE A 180 13.95 -6.76 -2.64
C PHE A 180 14.13 -7.44 -3.99
N ASP A 181 13.31 -7.06 -4.96
CA ASP A 181 13.46 -7.45 -6.36
C ASP A 181 14.34 -6.40 -7.06
N GLU A 182 15.62 -6.74 -7.25
CA GLU A 182 16.59 -5.84 -7.88
C GLU A 182 16.25 -5.51 -9.33
N LYS A 183 15.65 -6.47 -10.07
CA LYS A 183 15.29 -6.29 -11.48
C LYS A 183 14.23 -5.20 -11.62
N HIS A 184 13.26 -5.18 -10.72
CA HIS A 184 12.11 -4.29 -10.78
C HIS A 184 12.23 -3.09 -9.83
N ASN A 185 13.30 -3.02 -9.03
CA ASN A 185 13.54 -1.98 -8.03
C ASN A 185 12.37 -1.85 -7.04
N VAL A 186 11.80 -2.98 -6.62
CA VAL A 186 10.65 -3.04 -5.72
C VAL A 186 10.99 -3.78 -4.43
N LEU A 187 10.55 -3.21 -3.31
CA LEU A 187 10.75 -3.74 -1.98
C LEU A 187 9.38 -4.06 -1.34
N SER A 188 9.31 -5.17 -0.62
CA SER A 188 8.16 -5.49 0.20
C SER A 188 8.57 -6.07 1.55
N THR A 189 7.75 -5.86 2.56
CA THR A 189 7.96 -6.36 3.92
C THR A 189 6.63 -6.72 4.57
N PRO A 190 6.59 -7.78 5.42
CA PRO A 190 5.34 -8.26 6.00
C PRO A 190 4.70 -7.29 7.00
N ALA A 191 5.50 -6.49 7.73
CA ALA A 191 4.97 -5.57 8.75
C ALA A 191 3.90 -6.24 9.64
N TYR A 192 2.70 -5.67 9.78
CA TYR A 192 1.63 -6.23 10.60
C TYR A 192 0.92 -7.48 10.03
N MET A 193 1.32 -8.01 8.87
CA MET A 193 0.95 -9.40 8.54
C MET A 193 1.57 -10.39 9.53
N LEU A 194 2.71 -10.04 10.15
CA LEU A 194 3.43 -10.89 11.11
C LEU A 194 3.64 -10.23 12.47
N ALA A 195 3.81 -8.91 12.53
CA ALA A 195 4.07 -8.19 13.78
C ALA A 195 2.86 -8.24 14.72
N GLN A 196 3.11 -8.47 16.03
CA GLN A 196 2.09 -8.53 17.07
C GLN A 196 1.96 -7.24 17.88
N ASN A 197 2.94 -6.36 17.77
CA ASN A 197 3.01 -5.06 18.46
C ASN A 197 3.94 -4.11 17.70
N ILE A 198 3.98 -2.86 18.15
CA ILE A 198 4.89 -1.81 17.63
C ILE A 198 6.34 -2.15 17.98
#